data_af37022955a5fafa93f4fb290bedda65
#
_entry.id   af37022955a5fafa93f4fb290bedda65
#
_cell.length_a   1.000
_cell.length_b   1.000
_cell.length_c   1.000
_cell.angle_alpha   90.00
_cell.angle_beta   90.00
_cell.angle_gamma   90.00
#
_symmetry.space_group_name_H-M   'P 1'
#
loop_
_entity.id
_entity.type
_entity.pdbx_description
1 polymer ?
#
loop_
_entity_poly.entity_id
_entity_poly.type
_entity_poly.pdbx_seq_one_letter_code
_entity_poly.pdbx_strand_id
1 'polypeptide(L)'
;MTDIDNSYLLPSFVKNRARTRIVCTIGPATGTLTGIKRLIRAGMSVGRLNLSHGSWDDHNEYVSTIRQAAQEMGIAVGILADLPGPKYRLGEMTKPETVSYTHLTLPTILRV
;
A
#
# COMPACT_ATOMS: atom_id res chain seq x y z
N MET A 1 -20.62 22.84 24.94
CA MET A 1 -20.55 21.61 24.15
C MET A 1 -19.31 20.88 24.63
N THR A 2 -19.51 19.87 25.48
CA THR A 2 -18.40 19.12 26.04
C THR A 2 -17.84 18.21 24.95
N ASP A 3 -16.59 18.43 24.55
CA ASP A 3 -15.84 17.48 23.74
C ASP A 3 -15.81 16.17 24.48
N ILE A 4 -16.58 15.20 24.01
CA ILE A 4 -16.50 13.84 24.51
C ILE A 4 -15.13 13.34 24.06
N ASP A 5 -14.20 13.30 25.00
CA ASP A 5 -12.89 12.71 24.78
C ASP A 5 -13.07 11.21 24.48
N ASN A 6 -13.20 10.88 23.21
CA ASN A 6 -13.31 9.52 22.70
C ASN A 6 -11.99 8.75 22.80
N SER A 7 -10.98 9.30 23.45
CA SER A 7 -9.65 8.67 23.59
C SER A 7 -9.70 7.32 24.29
N TYR A 8 -10.73 7.10 25.11
CA TYR A 8 -10.92 5.83 25.86
C TYR A 8 -11.46 4.69 25.00
N LEU A 9 -12.08 5.01 23.86
CA LEU A 9 -12.66 4.00 22.96
C LEU A 9 -11.67 3.47 21.92
N LEU A 10 -10.51 4.11 21.79
CA LEU A 10 -9.50 3.70 20.82
C LEU A 10 -8.55 2.67 21.43
N PRO A 11 -8.25 1.58 20.74
CA PRO A 11 -7.22 0.63 21.14
C PRO A 11 -5.90 1.36 21.45
N SER A 12 -5.16 0.88 22.47
CA SER A 12 -3.94 1.53 22.95
C SER A 12 -2.89 1.79 21.85
N PHE A 13 -2.82 0.94 20.83
CA PHE A 13 -1.91 1.11 19.70
C PHE A 13 -2.33 2.24 18.74
N VAL A 14 -3.58 2.70 18.80
CA VAL A 14 -4.07 3.85 18.00
C VAL A 14 -3.69 5.18 18.65
N LYS A 15 -3.61 5.23 19.97
CA LYS A 15 -3.26 6.46 20.73
C LYS A 15 -1.87 6.99 20.38
N ASN A 16 -0.95 6.13 19.98
CA ASN A 16 0.44 6.47 19.63
C ASN A 16 0.71 6.42 18.12
N ARG A 17 -0.29 6.64 17.29
CA ARG A 17 -0.08 6.63 15.83
C ARG A 17 0.88 7.74 15.42
N ALA A 18 1.89 7.35 14.63
CA ALA A 18 2.78 8.32 14.00
C ALA A 18 1.97 9.31 13.13
N ARG A 19 2.43 10.55 13.06
CA ARG A 19 1.81 11.59 12.21
C ARG A 19 1.97 11.30 10.72
N THR A 20 3.01 10.54 10.35
CA THR A 20 3.24 10.09 8.98
C THR A 20 2.24 8.99 8.62
N ARG A 21 1.60 9.14 7.47
CA ARG A 21 0.68 8.14 6.92
C ARG A 21 1.48 7.15 6.08
N ILE A 22 1.25 5.85 6.32
CA ILE A 22 1.96 4.78 5.63
C ILE A 22 1.00 4.12 4.64
N VAL A 23 1.40 4.08 3.38
CA VAL A 23 0.72 3.35 2.31
C VAL A 23 1.45 2.03 2.09
N CYS A 24 0.75 0.92 2.28
CA CYS A 24 1.31 -0.42 2.05
C CYS A 24 0.68 -1.04 0.81
N THR A 25 1.49 -1.57 -0.09
CA THR A 25 0.98 -2.37 -1.22
C THR A 25 0.59 -3.75 -0.72
N ILE A 26 -0.65 -4.13 -0.99
CA ILE A 26 -1.19 -5.44 -0.64
C ILE A 26 -0.99 -6.40 -1.81
N GLY A 27 -0.55 -7.59 -1.51
CA GLY A 27 -0.31 -8.65 -2.47
C GLY A 27 -0.34 -10.03 -1.82
N PRO A 28 0.05 -11.10 -2.53
CA PRO A 28 -0.08 -12.47 -2.04
C PRO A 28 0.58 -12.72 -0.68
N ALA A 29 1.71 -12.07 -0.42
CA ALA A 29 2.44 -12.23 0.85
C ALA A 29 1.75 -11.57 2.06
N THR A 30 0.88 -10.60 1.84
CA THR A 30 0.30 -9.76 2.90
C THR A 30 -1.23 -9.76 2.91
N GLY A 31 -1.87 -10.29 1.87
CA GLY A 31 -3.31 -10.20 1.63
C GLY A 31 -4.19 -11.02 2.58
N THR A 32 -3.61 -11.78 3.50
CA THR A 32 -4.38 -12.53 4.51
C THR A 32 -4.88 -11.61 5.62
N LEU A 33 -6.00 -11.99 6.26
CA LEU A 33 -6.57 -11.22 7.37
C LEU A 33 -5.54 -10.96 8.49
N THR A 34 -4.76 -11.97 8.85
CA THR A 34 -3.69 -11.84 9.85
C THR A 34 -2.58 -10.91 9.36
N GLY A 35 -2.18 -11.01 8.09
CA GLY A 35 -1.18 -10.14 7.47
C GLY A 35 -1.60 -8.68 7.50
N ILE A 36 -2.82 -8.38 7.08
CA ILE A 36 -3.38 -7.02 7.07
C ILE A 36 -3.50 -6.46 8.49
N LYS A 37 -3.97 -7.25 9.46
CA LYS A 37 -4.00 -6.81 10.87
C LYS A 37 -2.61 -6.47 11.42
N ARG A 38 -1.59 -7.23 11.04
CA ARG A 38 -0.19 -6.93 11.41
C ARG A 38 0.29 -5.62 10.81
N LEU A 39 -0.02 -5.36 9.54
CA LEU A 39 0.30 -4.10 8.86
C LEU A 39 -0.40 -2.91 9.53
N ILE A 40 -1.69 -3.05 9.88
CA ILE A 40 -2.44 -2.00 10.59
C ILE A 40 -1.79 -1.71 11.96
N ARG A 41 -1.42 -2.74 12.72
CA ARG A 41 -0.71 -2.56 14.01
C ARG A 41 0.63 -1.86 13.83
N ALA A 42 1.33 -2.15 12.73
CA ALA A 42 2.61 -1.53 12.41
C ALA A 42 2.48 -0.07 11.92
N GLY A 43 1.25 0.42 11.67
CA GLY A 43 1.01 1.82 11.33
C GLY A 43 0.44 2.06 9.92
N MET A 44 0.07 1.01 9.18
CA MET A 44 -0.57 1.15 7.88
C MET A 44 -1.84 2.01 8.00
N SER A 45 -1.94 3.02 7.14
CA SER A 45 -3.11 3.89 7.04
C SER A 45 -3.90 3.66 5.77
N VAL A 46 -3.24 3.21 4.71
CA VAL A 46 -3.83 2.97 3.39
C VAL A 46 -3.28 1.68 2.81
N GLY A 47 -4.17 0.80 2.37
CA GLY A 47 -3.83 -0.37 1.56
C GLY A 47 -3.88 0.00 0.08
N ARG A 48 -2.75 -0.11 -0.63
CA ARG A 48 -2.65 0.11 -2.07
C ARG A 48 -2.82 -1.20 -2.82
N LEU A 49 -3.72 -1.20 -3.79
CA LEU A 49 -3.93 -2.31 -4.72
C LEU A 49 -3.34 -1.92 -6.08
N ASN A 50 -2.33 -2.64 -6.53
CA ASN A 50 -1.74 -2.41 -7.85
C ASN A 50 -2.52 -3.18 -8.92
N LEU A 51 -3.44 -2.50 -9.61
CA LEU A 51 -4.31 -3.11 -10.62
C LEU A 51 -3.59 -3.47 -11.93
N SER A 52 -2.29 -3.21 -12.04
CA SER A 52 -1.46 -3.71 -13.15
C SER A 52 -1.10 -5.20 -13.00
N HIS A 53 -1.34 -5.79 -11.83
CA HIS A 53 -1.02 -7.18 -11.52
C HIS A 53 -2.20 -7.83 -10.79
N GLY A 54 -2.32 -9.16 -10.93
CA GLY A 54 -3.40 -9.93 -10.32
C GLY A 54 -4.72 -9.87 -11.09
N SER A 55 -5.69 -10.60 -10.61
CA SER A 55 -7.05 -10.65 -11.17
C SER A 55 -8.00 -9.72 -10.42
N TRP A 56 -9.16 -9.44 -11.01
CA TRP A 56 -10.24 -8.73 -10.31
C TRP A 56 -10.72 -9.45 -9.05
N ASP A 57 -10.75 -10.78 -9.08
CA ASP A 57 -11.17 -11.59 -7.94
C ASP A 57 -10.18 -11.47 -6.78
N ASP A 58 -8.87 -11.51 -7.07
CA ASP A 58 -7.83 -11.29 -6.06
C ASP A 58 -7.99 -9.90 -5.40
N HIS A 59 -8.20 -8.86 -6.22
CA HIS A 59 -8.36 -7.51 -5.68
C HIS A 59 -9.63 -7.35 -4.85
N ASN A 60 -10.74 -7.97 -5.25
CA ASN A 60 -11.98 -7.99 -4.47
C ASN A 60 -11.79 -8.70 -3.14
N GLU A 61 -11.05 -9.79 -3.12
CA GLU A 61 -10.70 -10.51 -1.89
C GLU A 61 -9.87 -9.62 -0.95
N TYR A 62 -8.85 -8.93 -1.49
CA TYR A 62 -8.06 -8.00 -0.69
C TYR A 62 -8.89 -6.85 -0.12
N VAL A 63 -9.78 -6.25 -0.91
CA VAL A 63 -10.70 -5.21 -0.43
C VAL A 63 -11.54 -5.72 0.73
N SER A 64 -12.15 -6.89 0.57
CA SER A 64 -12.99 -7.52 1.59
C SER A 64 -12.19 -7.78 2.86
N THR A 65 -10.98 -8.31 2.73
CA THR A 65 -10.10 -8.61 3.87
C THR A 65 -9.63 -7.35 4.59
N ILE A 66 -9.31 -6.27 3.85
CA ILE A 66 -8.96 -4.97 4.45
C ILE A 66 -10.16 -4.40 5.23
N ARG A 67 -11.36 -4.46 4.65
CA ARG A 67 -12.58 -3.98 5.31
C ARG A 67 -12.88 -4.76 6.57
N GLN A 68 -12.76 -6.09 6.52
CA GLN A 68 -12.95 -6.95 7.68
C GLN A 68 -11.93 -6.63 8.78
N ALA A 69 -10.64 -6.54 8.43
CA ALA A 69 -9.59 -6.21 9.39
C ALA A 69 -9.81 -4.85 10.05
N ALA A 70 -10.19 -3.83 9.26
CA ALA A 70 -10.48 -2.49 9.73
C ALA A 70 -11.66 -2.50 10.72
N GLN A 71 -12.73 -3.22 10.40
CA GLN A 71 -13.91 -3.36 11.26
C GLN A 71 -13.57 -4.07 12.57
N GLU A 72 -12.87 -5.20 12.51
CA GLU A 72 -12.52 -5.98 13.70
C GLU A 72 -11.53 -5.24 14.62
N MET A 73 -10.73 -4.34 14.08
CA MET A 73 -9.77 -3.54 14.84
C MET A 73 -10.33 -2.17 15.26
N GLY A 74 -11.51 -1.79 14.77
CA GLY A 74 -12.11 -0.48 15.04
C GLY A 74 -11.31 0.70 14.48
N ILE A 75 -10.62 0.50 13.35
CA ILE A 75 -9.73 1.51 12.74
C ILE A 75 -10.13 1.75 11.31
N ALA A 76 -10.21 3.03 10.91
CA ALA A 76 -10.40 3.38 9.51
C ALA A 76 -9.11 3.16 8.71
N VAL A 77 -9.20 2.39 7.64
CA VAL A 77 -8.13 2.13 6.67
C VAL A 77 -8.60 2.55 5.29
N GLY A 78 -7.83 3.42 4.65
CA GLY A 78 -8.07 3.81 3.27
C GLY A 78 -7.70 2.69 2.28
N ILE A 79 -8.37 2.64 1.14
CA ILE A 79 -8.01 1.76 0.04
C ILE A 79 -7.68 2.64 -1.17
N LEU A 80 -6.51 2.43 -1.75
CA LEU A 80 -6.05 3.13 -2.94
C LEU A 80 -5.94 2.13 -4.09
N ALA A 81 -6.75 2.33 -5.12
CA ALA A 81 -6.67 1.58 -6.37
C ALA A 81 -5.71 2.31 -7.31
N ASP A 82 -4.57 1.69 -7.59
CA ASP A 82 -3.60 2.21 -8.55
C ASP A 82 -3.90 1.63 -9.94
N LEU A 83 -4.52 2.47 -10.76
CA LEU A 83 -5.03 2.07 -12.08
C LEU A 83 -3.88 1.86 -13.07
N PRO A 84 -3.97 0.84 -13.95
CA PRO A 84 -3.03 0.67 -15.03
C PRO A 84 -3.12 1.82 -16.04
N GLY A 85 -1.99 2.19 -16.61
CA GLY A 85 -1.90 3.22 -17.63
C GLY A 85 -0.63 3.07 -18.45
N PRO A 86 -0.42 3.92 -19.46
CA PRO A 86 0.82 3.91 -20.24
C PRO A 86 2.00 4.21 -19.33
N LYS A 87 3.04 3.36 -19.43
CA LYS A 87 4.27 3.50 -18.64
C LYS A 87 5.46 3.57 -19.57
N TYR A 88 6.29 4.56 -19.38
CA TYR A 88 7.61 4.60 -20.01
C TYR A 88 8.50 3.59 -19.29
N ARG A 89 9.07 2.66 -20.05
CA ARG A 89 9.97 1.64 -19.52
C ARG A 89 11.24 1.62 -20.35
N LEU A 90 12.34 1.24 -19.72
CA LEU A 90 13.58 0.94 -20.44
C LEU A 90 13.32 -0.22 -21.41
N GLY A 91 13.88 -0.14 -22.62
CA GLY A 91 13.88 -1.25 -23.56
C GLY A 91 14.77 -2.41 -23.07
N GLU A 92 14.94 -3.41 -23.92
CA GLU A 92 15.82 -4.53 -23.63
C GLU A 92 17.24 -4.06 -23.32
N MET A 93 17.79 -4.56 -22.22
CA MET A 93 19.14 -4.21 -21.78
C MET A 93 20.10 -5.33 -22.16
N THR A 94 21.26 -4.94 -22.66
CA THR A 94 22.33 -5.90 -23.00
C THR A 94 22.97 -6.55 -21.77
N LYS A 95 22.75 -6.00 -20.58
CA LYS A 95 23.18 -6.55 -19.29
C LYS A 95 22.02 -6.59 -18.32
N PRO A 96 21.82 -7.71 -17.57
CA PRO A 96 20.69 -7.85 -16.66
C PRO A 96 20.75 -6.91 -15.45
N GLU A 97 21.92 -6.33 -15.15
CA GLU A 97 22.10 -5.40 -14.04
C GLU A 97 22.37 -3.99 -14.56
N THR A 98 21.51 -3.06 -14.19
CA THR A 98 21.74 -1.63 -14.42
C THR A 98 22.23 -0.99 -13.14
N VAL A 99 23.48 -0.54 -13.14
CA VAL A 99 23.98 0.29 -12.07
C VAL A 99 23.55 1.72 -12.36
N SER A 100 22.74 2.29 -11.46
CA SER A 100 22.34 3.71 -11.55
C SER A 100 23.50 4.59 -11.06
N TYR A 101 24.11 5.30 -11.96
CA TYR A 101 25.10 6.34 -11.63
C TYR A 101 24.42 7.70 -11.63
N THR A 102 24.83 8.59 -10.72
CA THR A 102 24.30 9.96 -10.59
C THR A 102 24.54 10.86 -11.82
N HIS A 103 25.30 10.40 -12.80
CA HIS A 103 25.64 11.11 -14.04
C HIS A 103 25.15 10.43 -15.32
N LEU A 104 24.17 9.51 -15.23
CA LEU A 104 23.51 8.96 -16.41
C LEU A 104 22.77 10.08 -17.15
N THR A 105 23.16 10.33 -18.38
CA THR A 105 22.51 11.31 -19.24
C THR A 105 21.34 10.66 -19.99
N LEU A 106 20.24 11.40 -20.12
CA LEU A 106 19.00 10.98 -20.79
C LEU A 106 19.16 10.37 -22.20
N PRO A 107 20.09 10.83 -23.07
CA PRO A 107 20.25 10.26 -24.41
C PRO A 107 20.68 8.80 -24.46
N THR A 108 21.22 8.27 -23.38
CA THR A 108 21.67 6.88 -23.29
C THR A 108 20.51 5.93 -22.95
N ILE A 109 19.35 6.46 -22.58
CA ILE A 109 18.23 5.73 -21.99
C ILE A 109 17.03 5.64 -22.96
N LEU A 110 16.94 6.55 -23.93
CA LEU A 110 15.81 6.65 -24.84
C LEU A 110 16.07 5.92 -26.17
N ARG A 111 15.73 4.64 -26.24
CA ARG A 111 15.13 4.08 -27.44
C ARG A 111 13.65 3.84 -27.16
N VAL A 112 12.86 4.68 -27.75
CA VAL A 112 11.44 4.45 -27.90
C VAL A 112 11.24 3.30 -28.89
#